data_9d80b43b98a4bf46c0f043b6e35be361
#
_entry.id   9d80b43b98a4bf46c0f043b6e35be361
#
_cell.length_a   1.000
_cell.length_b   1.000
_cell.length_c   1.000
_cell.angle_alpha   90.00
_cell.angle_beta   90.00
_cell.angle_gamma   90.00
#
_symmetry.space_group_name_H-M   'P 1'
#
loop_
_entity.id
_entity.type
_entity.pdbx_description
1 polymer ?
#
loop_
_entity_poly.entity_id
_entity_poly.type
_entity_poly.pdbx_seq_one_letter_code
_entity_poly.pdbx_strand_id
1 'polypeptide(L)'
;MLSQLFSSCFLGMKTPLQAQQNCSFPQRRTFSVEDNKIRIYTPEVEDTVKLLVASDTHLWMSDERENDFQKFSKRMSDAYHVTRHYDTKEDTNPEKAFLETISKASNLKVDAIALLGDIFSYPSEAAIEWAAKNLNDSGIPYYYVCGNHDWHYEGMPGPLKDLRQKWINNRLLKMFHGNDPMKYFVDLKGMRLLFIDNSTYEISYEQLMFLQQQIETKKPLIVMMHIPLYATGRNVGFGCAHPDWKSSNDHSFELEKREPWPRDGHSPVTFKFREEIINAPNVLAVFAGHIHKQSLDVMKGVPQFVTQYNACGAFYDVVIIPQRAISVK
;
A
#
# COMPACT_ATOMS: atom_id res chain seq x y z
N MET A 1 -86.24 -33.06 -20.47
CA MET A 1 -85.07 -33.22 -21.33
C MET A 1 -84.11 -32.21 -20.92
N LEU A 2 -82.94 -32.62 -20.42
CA LEU A 2 -81.87 -31.80 -19.82
C LEU A 2 -81.07 -31.10 -20.96
N SER A 3 -80.83 -29.80 -20.83
CA SER A 3 -79.82 -29.10 -21.55
C SER A 3 -78.75 -28.59 -20.55
N GLN A 4 -77.58 -29.19 -20.63
CA GLN A 4 -76.41 -28.78 -19.83
C GLN A 4 -75.75 -27.55 -20.42
N LEU A 5 -75.61 -26.51 -19.61
CA LEU A 5 -74.81 -25.35 -19.89
C LEU A 5 -73.37 -25.64 -19.44
N PHE A 6 -72.45 -25.70 -20.40
CA PHE A 6 -70.99 -25.69 -20.07
C PHE A 6 -70.52 -24.25 -19.86
N SER A 7 -70.21 -23.96 -18.62
CA SER A 7 -69.52 -22.73 -18.24
C SER A 7 -68.01 -22.98 -18.30
N SER A 8 -67.31 -22.40 -19.24
CA SER A 8 -65.85 -22.46 -19.35
C SER A 8 -65.19 -21.45 -18.41
N CYS A 9 -64.69 -21.94 -17.28
CA CYS A 9 -63.77 -21.17 -16.42
C CYS A 9 -62.42 -21.00 -17.11
N PHE A 10 -62.11 -19.79 -17.57
CA PHE A 10 -60.75 -19.41 -17.90
C PHE A 10 -59.99 -19.18 -16.59
N LEU A 11 -59.18 -20.16 -16.17
CA LEU A 11 -58.16 -19.97 -15.16
C LEU A 11 -57.03 -19.15 -15.79
N GLY A 12 -56.95 -17.86 -15.43
CA GLY A 12 -55.80 -17.04 -15.72
C GLY A 12 -54.56 -17.60 -15.02
N MET A 13 -53.68 -18.25 -15.74
CA MET A 13 -52.33 -18.58 -15.27
C MET A 13 -51.58 -17.28 -14.97
N LYS A 14 -51.47 -16.90 -13.71
CA LYS A 14 -50.49 -15.94 -13.27
C LYS A 14 -49.12 -16.57 -13.49
N THR A 15 -48.37 -16.07 -14.46
CA THR A 15 -46.92 -16.33 -14.58
C THR A 15 -46.27 -16.06 -13.24
N PRO A 16 -45.45 -16.95 -12.69
CA PRO A 16 -44.73 -16.67 -11.46
C PRO A 16 -43.81 -15.50 -11.75
N LEU A 17 -43.97 -14.41 -10.97
CA LEU A 17 -42.98 -13.38 -10.84
C LEU A 17 -41.65 -14.07 -10.59
N GLN A 18 -40.74 -14.02 -11.54
CA GLN A 18 -39.35 -14.41 -11.29
C GLN A 18 -38.89 -13.58 -10.11
N ALA A 19 -38.72 -14.24 -8.96
CA ALA A 19 -37.96 -13.71 -7.86
C ALA A 19 -36.58 -13.42 -8.44
N GLN A 20 -36.28 -12.14 -8.70
CA GLN A 20 -34.92 -11.69 -8.90
C GLN A 20 -34.20 -12.03 -7.58
N GLN A 21 -33.56 -13.18 -7.57
CA GLN A 21 -32.55 -13.45 -6.56
C GLN A 21 -31.50 -12.38 -6.76
N ASN A 22 -31.53 -11.37 -5.89
CA ASN A 22 -30.42 -10.47 -5.68
C ASN A 22 -29.26 -11.30 -5.12
N CYS A 23 -28.58 -12.04 -5.97
CA CYS A 23 -27.25 -12.51 -5.69
C CYS A 23 -26.39 -11.28 -5.59
N SER A 24 -26.31 -10.68 -4.40
CA SER A 24 -25.32 -9.67 -4.10
C SER A 24 -23.97 -10.37 -4.01
N PHE A 25 -23.38 -10.66 -5.16
CA PHE A 25 -21.95 -10.89 -5.17
C PHE A 25 -21.29 -9.63 -4.64
N PRO A 26 -20.29 -9.73 -3.76
CA PRO A 26 -19.52 -8.58 -3.36
C PRO A 26 -19.05 -7.88 -4.63
N GLN A 27 -19.26 -6.57 -4.69
CA GLN A 27 -18.96 -5.77 -5.89
C GLN A 27 -17.50 -6.00 -6.28
N ARG A 28 -17.27 -6.74 -7.36
CA ARG A 28 -15.90 -7.09 -7.79
C ARG A 28 -15.25 -5.84 -8.33
N ARG A 29 -14.04 -5.55 -7.85
CA ARG A 29 -13.21 -4.49 -8.43
C ARG A 29 -12.77 -4.91 -9.83
N THR A 30 -12.89 -4.01 -10.77
CA THR A 30 -12.45 -4.26 -12.15
C THR A 30 -11.05 -3.69 -12.31
N PHE A 31 -10.09 -4.53 -12.63
CA PHE A 31 -8.71 -4.13 -12.85
C PHE A 31 -8.03 -5.04 -13.88
N SER A 32 -6.95 -4.55 -14.49
CA SER A 32 -6.01 -5.36 -15.27
C SER A 32 -4.59 -5.09 -14.82
N VAL A 33 -3.74 -6.10 -14.99
CA VAL A 33 -2.31 -6.05 -14.70
C VAL A 33 -1.57 -6.57 -15.92
N GLU A 34 -0.61 -5.80 -16.41
CA GLU A 34 0.32 -6.17 -17.47
C GLU A 34 1.71 -5.69 -17.04
N ASP A 35 2.58 -6.62 -16.67
CA ASP A 35 3.90 -6.35 -16.08
C ASP A 35 3.80 -5.41 -14.87
N ASN A 36 4.35 -4.20 -14.98
CA ASN A 36 4.28 -3.16 -13.95
C ASN A 36 3.12 -2.16 -14.16
N LYS A 37 2.23 -2.40 -15.13
CA LYS A 37 1.09 -1.53 -15.44
C LYS A 37 -0.17 -2.05 -14.77
N ILE A 38 -0.76 -1.24 -13.92
CA ILE A 38 -2.02 -1.53 -13.23
C ILE A 38 -3.07 -0.54 -13.72
N ARG A 39 -4.21 -1.08 -14.15
CA ARG A 39 -5.37 -0.29 -14.58
C ARG A 39 -6.56 -0.67 -13.71
N ILE A 40 -7.11 0.30 -12.98
CA ILE A 40 -8.28 0.13 -12.12
C ILE A 40 -9.44 0.88 -12.78
N TYR A 41 -10.54 0.19 -13.01
CA TYR A 41 -11.72 0.74 -13.67
C TYR A 41 -12.82 0.95 -12.65
N THR A 42 -13.35 2.17 -12.55
CA THR A 42 -14.41 2.50 -11.60
C THR A 42 -15.31 3.60 -12.13
N PRO A 43 -16.64 3.52 -11.90
CA PRO A 43 -17.56 4.60 -12.25
C PRO A 43 -17.49 5.78 -11.26
N GLU A 44 -16.78 5.62 -10.14
CA GLU A 44 -16.80 6.54 -9.01
C GLU A 44 -15.83 7.73 -9.17
N VAL A 45 -14.97 7.71 -10.22
CA VAL A 45 -14.09 8.84 -10.55
C VAL A 45 -14.54 9.49 -11.86
N GLU A 46 -14.40 10.80 -11.95
CA GLU A 46 -14.79 11.57 -13.14
C GLU A 46 -13.64 11.68 -14.15
N ASP A 47 -12.43 11.80 -13.66
CA ASP A 47 -11.21 11.97 -14.44
C ASP A 47 -10.23 10.82 -14.21
N THR A 48 -9.39 10.57 -15.21
CA THR A 48 -8.28 9.63 -15.10
C THR A 48 -7.25 10.12 -14.09
N VAL A 49 -6.91 9.25 -13.12
CA VAL A 49 -5.84 9.47 -12.15
C VAL A 49 -4.64 8.61 -12.51
N LYS A 50 -3.46 9.20 -12.56
CA LYS A 50 -2.20 8.51 -12.87
C LYS A 50 -1.25 8.61 -11.69
N LEU A 51 -0.76 7.47 -11.22
CA LEU A 51 0.21 7.40 -10.13
C LEU A 51 1.43 6.59 -10.56
N LEU A 52 2.59 6.98 -10.08
CA LEU A 52 3.73 6.07 -10.00
C LEU A 52 3.87 5.63 -8.55
N VAL A 53 3.92 4.32 -8.32
CA VAL A 53 4.02 3.74 -6.99
C VAL A 53 5.34 2.98 -6.86
N ALA A 54 6.14 3.32 -5.86
CA ALA A 54 7.43 2.69 -5.58
C ALA A 54 7.61 2.45 -4.08
N SER A 55 8.40 1.44 -3.72
CA SER A 55 8.83 1.16 -2.35
C SER A 55 10.21 0.51 -2.34
N ASP A 56 10.81 0.38 -1.17
CA ASP A 56 12.02 -0.41 -0.98
C ASP A 56 13.18 0.07 -1.89
N THR A 57 13.42 1.38 -1.90
CA THR A 57 14.55 2.00 -2.62
C THR A 57 15.86 1.79 -1.88
N HIS A 58 15.82 1.82 -0.53
CA HIS A 58 16.98 1.60 0.32
C HIS A 58 18.16 2.53 0.03
N LEU A 59 17.91 3.83 -0.08
CA LEU A 59 18.96 4.84 -0.14
C LEU A 59 19.82 4.79 1.13
N TRP A 60 21.15 4.82 0.96
CA TRP A 60 22.10 4.58 2.05
C TRP A 60 23.19 5.62 2.16
N MET A 61 23.22 6.64 1.30
CA MET A 61 24.23 7.70 1.36
C MET A 61 24.27 8.36 2.73
N SER A 62 25.45 8.74 3.15
CA SER A 62 25.69 9.34 4.46
C SER A 62 26.74 10.45 4.38
N ASP A 63 26.79 11.27 5.41
CA ASP A 63 27.82 12.29 5.61
C ASP A 63 28.32 12.27 7.06
N GLU A 64 29.04 13.29 7.48
CA GLU A 64 29.62 13.40 8.81
C GLU A 64 28.61 13.32 9.97
N ARG A 65 27.34 13.64 9.72
CA ARG A 65 26.23 13.52 10.72
C ARG A 65 25.92 12.08 11.08
N GLU A 66 26.39 11.11 10.28
CA GLU A 66 26.21 9.67 10.53
C GLU A 66 27.39 9.03 11.29
N ASN A 67 28.47 9.77 11.59
CA ASN A 67 29.67 9.20 12.19
C ASN A 67 29.39 8.46 13.52
N ASP A 68 28.51 8.99 14.36
CA ASP A 68 28.14 8.38 15.65
C ASP A 68 27.23 7.14 15.48
N PHE A 69 26.62 6.98 14.30
CA PHE A 69 25.65 5.91 14.02
C PHE A 69 26.18 4.81 13.12
N GLN A 70 27.41 4.93 12.57
CA GLN A 70 27.99 3.98 11.62
C GLN A 70 27.96 2.53 12.10
N LYS A 71 28.16 2.28 13.40
CA LYS A 71 28.09 0.92 13.98
C LYS A 71 26.69 0.28 13.88
N PHE A 72 25.64 1.08 13.66
CA PHE A 72 24.27 0.65 13.52
C PHE A 72 23.78 0.64 12.04
N SER A 73 24.45 1.38 11.18
CA SER A 73 24.03 1.56 9.78
C SER A 73 24.84 0.74 8.78
N LYS A 74 26.09 0.35 9.12
CA LYS A 74 27.03 -0.24 8.16
C LYS A 74 26.47 -1.46 7.40
N ARG A 75 25.89 -2.42 8.09
CA ARG A 75 25.35 -3.63 7.41
C ARG A 75 24.20 -3.28 6.45
N MET A 76 23.35 -2.33 6.84
CA MET A 76 22.21 -1.91 6.03
C MET A 76 22.69 -1.11 4.81
N SER A 77 23.72 -0.27 4.97
CA SER A 77 24.31 0.44 3.84
C SER A 77 24.97 -0.51 2.84
N ASP A 78 25.72 -1.51 3.34
CA ASP A 78 26.42 -2.48 2.48
C ASP A 78 25.48 -3.39 1.68
N ALA A 79 24.24 -3.59 2.13
CA ALA A 79 23.29 -4.54 1.53
C ALA A 79 22.84 -4.15 0.12
N TYR A 80 22.84 -2.87 -0.24
CA TYR A 80 22.26 -2.36 -1.48
C TYR A 80 23.22 -1.55 -2.35
N HIS A 81 24.55 -1.68 -2.16
CA HIS A 81 25.55 -0.94 -2.93
C HIS A 81 25.45 -1.19 -4.43
N VAL A 82 25.21 -2.45 -4.82
CA VAL A 82 25.01 -2.86 -6.21
C VAL A 82 23.80 -3.77 -6.28
N THR A 83 22.89 -3.45 -7.18
CA THR A 83 21.71 -4.24 -7.47
C THR A 83 21.65 -4.55 -8.96
N ARG A 84 20.73 -5.43 -9.38
CA ARG A 84 20.46 -5.73 -10.79
C ARG A 84 19.17 -5.07 -11.22
N HIS A 85 19.25 -4.24 -12.26
CA HIS A 85 18.06 -3.57 -12.79
C HIS A 85 17.02 -4.60 -13.26
N TYR A 86 15.77 -4.41 -12.83
CA TYR A 86 14.70 -5.40 -13.04
C TYR A 86 14.42 -5.70 -14.53
N ASP A 87 14.60 -4.71 -15.42
CA ASP A 87 14.32 -4.79 -16.85
C ASP A 87 15.57 -5.11 -17.64
N THR A 88 16.59 -4.24 -17.61
CA THR A 88 17.81 -4.39 -18.42
C THR A 88 18.76 -5.47 -17.96
N LYS A 89 18.65 -5.92 -16.70
CA LYS A 89 19.58 -6.88 -16.04
C LYS A 89 21.00 -6.38 -15.88
N GLU A 90 21.25 -5.10 -16.11
CA GLU A 90 22.52 -4.45 -15.88
C GLU A 90 22.71 -4.09 -14.41
N ASP A 91 23.93 -3.86 -14.00
CA ASP A 91 24.22 -3.38 -12.64
C ASP A 91 23.67 -1.97 -12.45
N THR A 92 23.02 -1.75 -11.34
CA THR A 92 22.46 -0.45 -10.90
C THR A 92 22.71 -0.25 -9.41
N ASN A 93 22.19 0.81 -8.85
CA ASN A 93 22.20 1.09 -7.41
C ASN A 93 20.96 1.92 -7.04
N PRO A 94 20.64 2.08 -5.75
CA PRO A 94 19.47 2.81 -5.28
C PRO A 94 19.34 4.23 -5.81
N GLU A 95 20.44 4.99 -5.86
CA GLU A 95 20.43 6.39 -6.31
C GLU A 95 20.04 6.48 -7.79
N LYS A 96 20.68 5.66 -8.62
CA LYS A 96 20.39 5.61 -10.06
C LYS A 96 18.95 5.16 -10.30
N ALA A 97 18.53 4.10 -9.62
CA ALA A 97 17.17 3.56 -9.70
C ALA A 97 16.11 4.60 -9.29
N PHE A 98 16.37 5.35 -8.23
CA PHE A 98 15.46 6.40 -7.77
C PHE A 98 15.32 7.56 -8.76
N LEU A 99 16.44 8.03 -9.31
CA LEU A 99 16.42 9.09 -10.34
C LEU A 99 15.71 8.62 -11.61
N GLU A 100 15.94 7.38 -12.04
CA GLU A 100 15.22 6.79 -13.17
C GLU A 100 13.71 6.71 -12.90
N THR A 101 13.31 6.37 -11.68
CA THR A 101 11.91 6.33 -11.25
C THR A 101 11.25 7.72 -11.35
N ILE A 102 11.92 8.77 -10.87
CA ILE A 102 11.44 10.16 -11.00
C ILE A 102 11.34 10.57 -12.48
N SER A 103 12.34 10.22 -13.30
CA SER A 103 12.30 10.48 -14.74
C SER A 103 11.14 9.75 -15.43
N LYS A 104 10.86 8.50 -15.05
CA LYS A 104 9.71 7.73 -15.55
C LYS A 104 8.38 8.39 -15.15
N ALA A 105 8.26 8.88 -13.91
CA ALA A 105 7.08 9.61 -13.46
C ALA A 105 6.81 10.85 -14.33
N SER A 106 7.85 11.61 -14.64
CA SER A 106 7.78 12.79 -15.54
C SER A 106 7.32 12.38 -16.96
N ASN A 107 7.91 11.34 -17.52
CA ASN A 107 7.57 10.85 -18.87
C ASN A 107 6.13 10.32 -18.96
N LEU A 108 5.65 9.64 -17.93
CA LEU A 108 4.27 9.14 -17.83
C LEU A 108 3.27 10.27 -17.53
N LYS A 109 3.75 11.45 -17.17
CA LYS A 109 2.93 12.60 -16.75
C LYS A 109 1.96 12.19 -15.64
N VAL A 110 2.50 11.61 -14.58
CA VAL A 110 1.69 11.19 -13.44
C VAL A 110 1.18 12.39 -12.64
N ASP A 111 0.04 12.22 -11.99
CA ASP A 111 -0.54 13.23 -11.09
C ASP A 111 0.19 13.26 -9.75
N ALA A 112 0.78 12.13 -9.34
CA ALA A 112 1.57 12.03 -8.13
C ALA A 112 2.49 10.80 -8.12
N ILE A 113 3.54 10.85 -7.28
CA ILE A 113 4.38 9.72 -6.89
C ILE A 113 3.96 9.28 -5.49
N ALA A 114 3.70 7.98 -5.30
CA ALA A 114 3.46 7.38 -3.99
C ALA A 114 4.65 6.51 -3.58
N LEU A 115 5.28 6.86 -2.46
CA LEU A 115 6.45 6.20 -1.89
C LEU A 115 6.01 5.38 -0.68
N LEU A 116 6.05 4.05 -0.79
CA LEU A 116 5.45 3.13 0.17
C LEU A 116 6.47 2.55 1.15
N GLY A 117 7.37 3.39 1.65
CA GLY A 117 8.31 3.01 2.71
C GLY A 117 9.56 2.27 2.24
N ASP A 118 10.48 2.12 3.17
CA ASP A 118 11.84 1.61 2.96
C ASP A 118 12.55 2.35 1.81
N ILE A 119 12.28 3.67 1.74
CA ILE A 119 12.99 4.56 0.82
C ILE A 119 14.42 4.75 1.29
N PHE A 120 14.64 4.66 2.60
CA PHE A 120 15.95 4.76 3.24
C PHE A 120 16.32 3.44 3.91
N SER A 121 17.57 3.00 3.77
CA SER A 121 18.10 1.82 4.49
C SER A 121 18.15 2.03 6.01
N TYR A 122 18.25 3.27 6.44
CA TYR A 122 18.22 3.77 7.81
C TYR A 122 17.98 5.29 7.73
N PRO A 123 17.59 5.96 8.82
CA PRO A 123 17.20 7.38 8.76
C PRO A 123 18.38 8.35 8.52
N SER A 124 19.16 8.12 7.46
CA SER A 124 20.26 9.00 7.06
C SER A 124 19.76 10.38 6.68
N GLU A 125 20.27 11.40 7.33
CA GLU A 125 19.86 12.78 7.03
C GLU A 125 20.28 13.19 5.61
N ALA A 126 21.48 12.78 5.18
CA ALA A 126 21.98 13.06 3.82
C ALA A 126 21.10 12.40 2.75
N ALA A 127 20.70 11.12 2.94
CA ALA A 127 19.84 10.41 2.01
C ALA A 127 18.44 11.05 1.93
N ILE A 128 17.88 11.42 3.09
CA ILE A 128 16.55 12.06 3.17
C ILE A 128 16.55 13.41 2.48
N GLU A 129 17.58 14.24 2.70
CA GLU A 129 17.72 15.54 2.04
C GLU A 129 17.90 15.41 0.55
N TRP A 130 18.71 14.45 0.13
CA TRP A 130 18.95 14.18 -1.29
C TRP A 130 17.66 13.72 -2.00
N ALA A 131 16.93 12.79 -1.40
CA ALA A 131 15.66 12.31 -1.96
C ALA A 131 14.63 13.42 -2.03
N ALA A 132 14.41 14.16 -0.94
CA ALA A 132 13.48 15.28 -0.89
C ALA A 132 13.82 16.36 -1.94
N LYS A 133 15.11 16.67 -2.11
CA LYS A 133 15.56 17.62 -3.14
C LYS A 133 15.18 17.14 -4.55
N ASN A 134 15.53 15.92 -4.93
CA ASN A 134 15.25 15.39 -6.27
C ASN A 134 13.76 15.29 -6.57
N LEU A 135 12.95 14.88 -5.57
CA LEU A 135 11.49 14.86 -5.70
C LEU A 135 10.92 16.28 -5.89
N ASN A 136 11.35 17.24 -5.08
CA ASN A 136 10.90 18.64 -5.21
C ASN A 136 11.32 19.26 -6.54
N ASP A 137 12.55 19.02 -7.00
CA ASP A 137 13.07 19.51 -8.27
C ASP A 137 12.29 18.95 -9.47
N SER A 138 11.66 17.77 -9.34
CA SER A 138 10.82 17.19 -10.38
C SER A 138 9.53 17.97 -10.62
N GLY A 139 9.06 18.74 -9.63
CA GLY A 139 7.79 19.45 -9.67
C GLY A 139 6.54 18.55 -9.61
N ILE A 140 6.72 17.22 -9.45
CA ILE A 140 5.62 16.27 -9.33
C ILE A 140 5.26 16.14 -7.84
N PRO A 141 3.98 16.27 -7.45
CA PRO A 141 3.55 15.99 -6.10
C PRO A 141 3.95 14.58 -5.68
N TYR A 142 4.49 14.44 -4.46
CA TYR A 142 4.79 13.12 -3.91
C TYR A 142 4.23 12.97 -2.50
N TYR A 143 3.91 11.72 -2.16
CA TYR A 143 3.36 11.34 -0.87
C TYR A 143 4.09 10.11 -0.35
N TYR A 144 4.32 10.07 0.94
CA TYR A 144 5.23 9.10 1.56
C TYR A 144 4.61 8.49 2.82
N VAL A 145 4.82 7.20 3.02
CA VAL A 145 4.58 6.48 4.27
C VAL A 145 5.86 5.76 4.67
N CYS A 146 6.16 5.69 5.97
CA CYS A 146 7.35 4.98 6.44
C CYS A 146 7.27 3.47 6.22
N GLY A 147 8.42 2.87 5.88
CA GLY A 147 8.71 1.46 6.08
C GLY A 147 9.48 1.22 7.38
N ASN A 148 9.78 -0.04 7.67
CA ASN A 148 10.46 -0.40 8.92
C ASN A 148 11.94 0.02 8.93
N HIS A 149 12.59 0.14 7.78
CA HIS A 149 13.96 0.62 7.67
C HIS A 149 14.09 2.14 7.81
N ASP A 150 13.11 2.91 7.36
CA ASP A 150 13.21 4.37 7.29
C ASP A 150 13.54 5.05 8.62
N TRP A 151 13.16 4.44 9.74
CA TRP A 151 13.38 4.96 11.10
C TRP A 151 14.23 4.03 11.98
N HIS A 152 14.77 2.94 11.42
CA HIS A 152 15.47 1.91 12.19
C HIS A 152 16.98 1.98 11.98
N TYR A 153 17.72 1.97 13.12
CA TYR A 153 19.14 1.70 13.18
C TYR A 153 19.36 0.37 13.91
N GLU A 154 19.92 -0.63 13.24
CA GLU A 154 20.10 -1.98 13.77
C GLU A 154 20.88 -2.01 15.09
N GLY A 155 20.27 -2.54 16.15
CA GLY A 155 20.89 -2.65 17.46
C GLY A 155 21.05 -1.33 18.21
N MET A 156 20.42 -0.24 17.75
CA MET A 156 20.39 0.98 18.54
C MET A 156 19.56 0.74 19.81
N PRO A 157 20.08 1.05 21.01
CA PRO A 157 19.36 0.82 22.26
C PRO A 157 18.13 1.73 22.39
N GLY A 158 17.06 1.17 22.90
CA GLY A 158 15.78 1.86 23.16
C GLY A 158 14.58 1.09 22.61
N PRO A 159 13.37 1.33 23.16
CA PRO A 159 12.13 0.74 22.62
C PRO A 159 11.88 1.20 21.19
N LEU A 160 11.45 0.29 20.32
CA LEU A 160 11.19 0.59 18.89
C LEU A 160 10.22 1.77 18.69
N LYS A 161 9.19 1.85 19.54
CA LYS A 161 8.22 2.96 19.49
C LYS A 161 8.90 4.32 19.69
N ASP A 162 9.81 4.42 20.65
CA ASP A 162 10.50 5.67 20.98
C ASP A 162 11.54 6.02 19.90
N LEU A 163 12.27 5.00 19.41
CA LEU A 163 13.21 5.17 18.30
C LEU A 163 12.49 5.64 17.02
N ARG A 164 11.36 5.03 16.68
CA ARG A 164 10.53 5.48 15.54
C ARG A 164 10.10 6.93 15.70
N GLN A 165 9.53 7.29 16.86
CA GLN A 165 9.10 8.66 17.13
C GLN A 165 10.26 9.65 17.04
N LYS A 166 11.43 9.27 17.59
CA LYS A 166 12.65 10.09 17.54
C LYS A 166 13.08 10.38 16.11
N TRP A 167 13.23 9.33 15.29
CA TRP A 167 13.79 9.49 13.95
C TRP A 167 12.80 10.12 12.95
N ILE A 168 11.50 9.83 13.10
CA ILE A 168 10.47 10.53 12.34
C ILE A 168 10.54 12.04 12.65
N ASN A 169 10.50 12.42 13.93
CA ASN A 169 10.48 13.84 14.30
C ASN A 169 11.76 14.58 13.93
N ASN A 170 12.91 13.94 14.09
CA ASN A 170 14.18 14.63 13.89
C ASN A 170 14.61 14.72 12.42
N ARG A 171 14.21 13.76 11.58
CA ARG A 171 14.76 13.66 10.22
C ARG A 171 13.71 13.50 9.12
N LEU A 172 12.68 12.67 9.32
CA LEU A 172 11.76 12.26 8.26
C LEU A 172 10.62 13.25 8.00
N LEU A 173 10.32 14.19 8.91
CA LEU A 173 9.17 15.11 8.76
C LEU A 173 9.18 15.88 7.43
N LYS A 174 10.35 16.17 6.87
CA LYS A 174 10.47 16.85 5.58
C LYS A 174 9.85 16.07 4.40
N MET A 175 9.72 14.73 4.52
CA MET A 175 9.09 13.89 3.51
C MET A 175 7.56 13.92 3.57
N PHE A 176 6.98 14.38 4.67
CA PHE A 176 5.52 14.34 4.91
C PHE A 176 4.79 15.63 4.53
N HIS A 177 5.48 16.72 4.18
CA HIS A 177 4.87 17.99 3.82
C HIS A 177 3.84 18.51 4.84
N GLY A 178 4.10 18.30 6.14
CA GLY A 178 3.20 18.71 7.22
C GLY A 178 2.03 17.76 7.50
N ASN A 179 1.93 16.65 6.77
CA ASN A 179 0.95 15.61 7.09
C ASN A 179 1.35 14.81 8.34
N ASP A 180 0.36 14.17 9.00
CA ASP A 180 0.61 13.28 10.13
C ASP A 180 1.34 12.00 9.65
N PRO A 181 2.57 11.73 10.12
CA PRO A 181 3.34 10.57 9.69
C PRO A 181 2.66 9.22 9.92
N MET A 182 1.73 9.15 10.87
CA MET A 182 1.03 7.91 11.20
C MET A 182 -0.14 7.62 10.28
N LYS A 183 -0.82 8.66 9.81
CA LYS A 183 -2.03 8.53 8.99
C LYS A 183 -2.41 9.87 8.37
N TYR A 184 -2.66 9.88 7.10
CA TYR A 184 -3.25 11.04 6.41
C TYR A 184 -3.93 10.61 5.11
N PHE A 185 -4.61 11.53 4.49
CA PHE A 185 -5.18 11.32 3.16
C PHE A 185 -4.89 12.48 2.23
N VAL A 186 -4.99 12.19 0.95
CA VAL A 186 -4.92 13.18 -0.12
C VAL A 186 -6.08 12.95 -1.06
N ASP A 187 -6.85 13.99 -1.34
CA ASP A 187 -7.89 13.96 -2.37
C ASP A 187 -7.28 14.29 -3.73
N LEU A 188 -7.49 13.44 -4.72
CA LEU A 188 -6.95 13.56 -6.06
C LEU A 188 -8.03 13.22 -7.08
N LYS A 189 -8.53 14.22 -7.82
CA LYS A 189 -9.52 14.06 -8.91
C LYS A 189 -10.73 13.19 -8.51
N GLY A 190 -11.31 13.47 -7.35
CA GLY A 190 -12.53 12.80 -6.87
C GLY A 190 -12.30 11.52 -6.06
N MET A 191 -11.10 10.95 -6.08
CA MET A 191 -10.73 9.82 -5.24
C MET A 191 -9.85 10.24 -4.05
N ARG A 192 -9.67 9.33 -3.09
CA ARG A 192 -8.85 9.54 -1.90
C ARG A 192 -7.76 8.48 -1.77
N LEU A 193 -6.52 8.94 -1.65
CA LEU A 193 -5.37 8.12 -1.28
C LEU A 193 -5.20 8.17 0.24
N LEU A 194 -5.22 7.02 0.91
CA LEU A 194 -4.99 6.90 2.36
C LEU A 194 -3.60 6.37 2.61
N PHE A 195 -2.78 7.13 3.31
CA PHE A 195 -1.45 6.71 3.75
C PHE A 195 -1.51 6.32 5.22
N ILE A 196 -1.21 5.06 5.52
CA ILE A 196 -1.29 4.48 6.87
C ILE A 196 0.04 3.82 7.20
N ASP A 197 0.74 4.34 8.21
CA ASP A 197 1.98 3.74 8.69
C ASP A 197 1.68 2.45 9.45
N ASN A 198 2.14 1.33 8.90
CA ASN A 198 2.13 0.03 9.56
C ASN A 198 3.54 -0.57 9.67
N SER A 199 4.56 0.27 9.66
CA SER A 199 5.97 -0.12 9.64
C SER A 199 6.43 -0.93 10.88
N THR A 200 5.60 -1.02 11.91
CA THR A 200 5.78 -1.91 13.07
C THR A 200 4.96 -3.20 12.98
N TYR A 201 4.34 -3.50 11.84
CA TYR A 201 3.32 -4.54 11.65
C TYR A 201 2.00 -4.29 12.42
N GLU A 202 1.96 -3.34 13.33
CA GLU A 202 0.81 -3.04 14.17
C GLU A 202 0.08 -1.79 13.70
N ILE A 203 -1.22 -1.77 13.96
CA ILE A 203 -2.13 -0.64 13.73
C ILE A 203 -2.59 -0.11 15.08
N SER A 204 -2.55 1.20 15.28
CA SER A 204 -3.09 1.85 16.46
C SER A 204 -4.62 2.02 16.36
N TYR A 205 -5.25 2.25 17.52
CA TYR A 205 -6.68 2.53 17.57
C TYR A 205 -7.04 3.80 16.79
N GLU A 206 -6.20 4.82 16.85
CA GLU A 206 -6.40 6.09 16.13
C GLU A 206 -6.32 5.90 14.61
N GLN A 207 -5.47 4.99 14.13
CA GLN A 207 -5.40 4.64 12.71
C GLN A 207 -6.63 3.86 12.26
N LEU A 208 -7.14 2.94 13.09
CA LEU A 208 -8.38 2.22 12.81
C LEU A 208 -9.57 3.19 12.73
N MET A 209 -9.72 4.08 13.70
CA MET A 209 -10.78 5.08 13.72
C MET A 209 -10.69 6.01 12.50
N PHE A 210 -9.48 6.42 12.15
CA PHE A 210 -9.26 7.22 10.94
C PHE A 210 -9.72 6.48 9.68
N LEU A 211 -9.34 5.21 9.49
CA LEU A 211 -9.78 4.39 8.37
C LEU A 211 -11.32 4.31 8.31
N GLN A 212 -11.98 4.03 9.42
CA GLN A 212 -13.44 3.93 9.50
C GLN A 212 -14.12 5.23 9.07
N GLN A 213 -13.62 6.37 9.56
CA GLN A 213 -14.10 7.69 9.13
C GLN A 213 -13.95 7.90 7.61
N GLN A 214 -12.84 7.42 7.01
CA GLN A 214 -12.66 7.57 5.57
C GLN A 214 -13.60 6.64 4.78
N ILE A 215 -13.86 5.42 5.25
CA ILE A 215 -14.83 4.50 4.65
C ILE A 215 -16.24 5.11 4.65
N GLU A 216 -16.63 5.75 5.75
CA GLU A 216 -17.95 6.40 5.89
C GLU A 216 -18.17 7.54 4.89
N THR A 217 -17.12 8.17 4.37
CA THR A 217 -17.23 9.21 3.35
C THR A 217 -17.79 8.70 2.02
N LYS A 218 -17.75 7.39 1.79
CA LYS A 218 -18.12 6.72 0.53
C LYS A 218 -17.33 7.17 -0.70
N LYS A 219 -16.30 8.00 -0.53
CA LYS A 219 -15.38 8.32 -1.62
C LYS A 219 -14.61 7.07 -2.04
N PRO A 220 -14.24 6.90 -3.32
CA PRO A 220 -13.36 5.83 -3.74
C PRO A 220 -11.99 5.97 -3.06
N LEU A 221 -11.54 4.90 -2.40
CA LEU A 221 -10.33 4.86 -1.58
C LEU A 221 -9.28 3.95 -2.18
N ILE A 222 -8.03 4.39 -2.18
CA ILE A 222 -6.86 3.52 -2.33
C ILE A 222 -6.04 3.61 -1.04
N VAL A 223 -5.75 2.46 -0.43
CA VAL A 223 -4.94 2.37 0.78
C VAL A 223 -3.48 2.15 0.41
N MET A 224 -2.61 3.02 0.91
CA MET A 224 -1.17 3.04 0.71
C MET A 224 -0.48 2.72 2.05
N MET A 225 0.29 1.65 2.11
CA MET A 225 1.00 1.21 3.31
C MET A 225 2.31 0.52 2.92
N HIS A 226 3.16 0.23 3.88
CA HIS A 226 4.42 -0.45 3.59
C HIS A 226 4.26 -1.97 3.65
N ILE A 227 3.87 -2.52 4.80
CA ILE A 227 3.77 -3.96 5.01
C ILE A 227 2.43 -4.47 4.46
N PRO A 228 2.41 -5.48 3.58
CA PRO A 228 1.17 -5.99 3.01
C PRO A 228 0.21 -6.51 4.09
N LEU A 229 -1.07 -6.42 3.84
CA LEU A 229 -2.08 -7.11 4.65
C LEU A 229 -2.00 -8.62 4.40
N TYR A 230 -2.16 -9.39 5.45
CA TYR A 230 -2.19 -10.84 5.34
C TYR A 230 -3.24 -11.32 4.33
N ALA A 231 -2.80 -12.13 3.37
CA ALA A 231 -3.65 -12.89 2.48
C ALA A 231 -3.46 -14.39 2.76
N THR A 232 -4.54 -15.17 2.67
CA THR A 232 -4.52 -16.60 3.01
C THR A 232 -3.44 -17.36 2.24
N GLY A 233 -2.61 -18.12 2.95
CA GLY A 233 -1.52 -18.91 2.38
C GLY A 233 -0.19 -18.18 2.25
N ARG A 234 -0.13 -16.90 2.59
CA ARG A 234 1.14 -16.16 2.66
C ARG A 234 1.87 -16.47 3.97
N ASN A 235 3.20 -16.38 3.96
CA ASN A 235 4.01 -16.58 5.17
C ASN A 235 3.89 -15.38 6.12
N VAL A 236 4.37 -15.56 7.36
CA VAL A 236 4.22 -14.59 8.43
C VAL A 236 4.89 -13.24 8.14
N GLY A 237 6.03 -13.22 7.47
CA GLY A 237 6.74 -11.99 7.09
C GLY A 237 6.04 -11.19 5.99
N PHE A 238 5.06 -11.78 5.32
CA PHE A 238 4.35 -11.15 4.21
C PHE A 238 3.23 -10.21 4.66
N GLY A 239 2.69 -10.34 5.88
CA GLY A 239 1.44 -9.67 6.16
C GLY A 239 1.24 -9.07 7.54
N CYS A 240 0.79 -7.81 7.55
CA CYS A 240 0.12 -7.17 8.67
C CYS A 240 -1.22 -7.89 8.92
N ALA A 241 -1.54 -8.17 10.17
CA ALA A 241 -2.66 -9.01 10.63
C ALA A 241 -2.53 -10.50 10.28
N HIS A 242 -1.30 -11.02 10.17
CA HIS A 242 -1.09 -12.45 10.01
C HIS A 242 -1.38 -13.18 11.34
N PRO A 243 -2.17 -14.27 11.34
CA PRO A 243 -2.55 -14.96 12.59
C PRO A 243 -1.36 -15.58 13.33
N ASP A 244 -0.29 -15.92 12.62
CA ASP A 244 0.94 -16.51 13.20
C ASP A 244 2.05 -15.49 13.45
N TRP A 245 1.79 -14.19 13.33
CA TRP A 245 2.75 -13.16 13.67
C TRP A 245 2.90 -13.05 15.19
N LYS A 246 3.94 -13.68 15.73
CA LYS A 246 4.26 -13.76 17.16
C LYS A 246 5.71 -14.15 17.37
N SER A 247 6.23 -13.95 18.58
CA SER A 247 7.66 -14.16 18.90
C SER A 247 8.18 -15.55 18.53
N SER A 248 7.37 -16.60 18.64
CA SER A 248 7.79 -17.97 18.25
C SER A 248 8.07 -18.15 16.75
N ASN A 249 7.59 -17.24 15.91
CA ASN A 249 7.74 -17.28 14.45
C ASN A 249 8.64 -16.15 13.92
N ASP A 250 9.19 -15.35 14.82
CA ASP A 250 10.11 -14.26 14.48
C ASP A 250 11.54 -14.79 14.38
N HIS A 251 12.01 -15.01 13.16
CA HIS A 251 13.34 -15.54 12.89
C HIS A 251 14.36 -14.45 12.53
N SER A 252 13.94 -13.19 12.49
CA SER A 252 14.77 -12.08 11.99
C SER A 252 15.18 -11.09 13.07
N PHE A 253 14.63 -11.14 14.28
CA PHE A 253 14.89 -10.11 15.30
C PHE A 253 16.38 -10.03 15.72
N GLU A 254 17.06 -11.17 15.81
CA GLU A 254 18.49 -11.22 16.17
C GLU A 254 19.38 -10.70 15.02
N LEU A 255 19.01 -10.99 13.77
CA LEU A 255 19.73 -10.51 12.59
C LEU A 255 19.61 -8.99 12.46
N GLU A 256 18.39 -8.48 12.58
CA GLU A 256 18.09 -7.05 12.49
C GLU A 256 18.38 -6.31 13.79
N LYS A 257 18.70 -7.05 14.87
CA LYS A 257 18.97 -6.52 16.20
C LYS A 257 17.88 -5.55 16.69
N ARG A 258 16.65 -5.99 16.56
CA ARG A 258 15.43 -5.28 16.99
C ARG A 258 14.72 -6.04 18.11
N GLU A 259 13.73 -5.42 18.72
CA GLU A 259 12.86 -6.13 19.65
C GLU A 259 12.14 -7.30 18.97
N PRO A 260 11.98 -8.46 19.63
CA PRO A 260 11.19 -9.55 19.10
C PRO A 260 9.71 -9.15 18.98
N TRP A 261 8.99 -9.81 18.08
CA TRP A 261 7.55 -9.61 17.98
C TRP A 261 6.83 -9.91 19.30
N PRO A 262 5.65 -9.30 19.54
CA PRO A 262 4.86 -9.59 20.74
C PRO A 262 4.57 -11.08 20.90
N ARG A 263 4.60 -11.56 22.15
CA ARG A 263 4.43 -12.97 22.47
C ARG A 263 3.16 -13.56 21.88
N ASP A 264 2.05 -12.84 22.01
CA ASP A 264 0.70 -13.30 21.67
C ASP A 264 0.25 -12.84 20.26
N GLY A 265 1.15 -12.21 19.50
CA GLY A 265 0.88 -11.73 18.15
C GLY A 265 0.24 -10.35 18.08
N HIS A 266 -0.45 -10.10 16.98
CA HIS A 266 -1.12 -8.81 16.72
C HIS A 266 -2.21 -8.47 17.72
N SER A 267 -2.39 -7.18 17.95
CA SER A 267 -3.55 -6.66 18.67
C SER A 267 -4.87 -6.92 17.92
N PRO A 268 -6.01 -7.02 18.64
CA PRO A 268 -7.33 -7.10 18.00
C PRO A 268 -7.61 -5.94 17.03
N VAL A 269 -7.01 -4.76 17.28
CA VAL A 269 -7.13 -3.57 16.43
C VAL A 269 -6.54 -3.82 15.05
N THR A 270 -5.37 -4.45 14.98
CA THR A 270 -4.70 -4.77 13.71
C THR A 270 -5.52 -5.75 12.87
N PHE A 271 -6.10 -6.79 13.49
CA PHE A 271 -7.01 -7.69 12.79
C PHE A 271 -8.27 -6.96 12.30
N LYS A 272 -8.85 -6.11 13.13
CA LYS A 272 -10.05 -5.34 12.77
C LYS A 272 -9.78 -4.38 11.62
N PHE A 273 -8.63 -3.71 11.61
CA PHE A 273 -8.22 -2.84 10.52
C PHE A 273 -8.21 -3.57 9.16
N ARG A 274 -7.57 -4.75 9.11
CA ARG A 274 -7.59 -5.58 7.90
C ARG A 274 -9.02 -5.95 7.49
N GLU A 275 -9.84 -6.36 8.45
CA GLU A 275 -11.23 -6.74 8.20
C GLU A 275 -12.05 -5.58 7.62
N GLU A 276 -11.89 -4.36 8.13
CA GLU A 276 -12.54 -3.16 7.61
C GLU A 276 -12.15 -2.92 6.15
N ILE A 277 -10.87 -2.97 5.80
CA ILE A 277 -10.41 -2.76 4.43
C ILE A 277 -11.04 -3.77 3.46
N ILE A 278 -10.97 -5.06 3.77
CA ILE A 278 -11.44 -6.10 2.83
C ILE A 278 -12.97 -6.19 2.72
N ASN A 279 -13.70 -5.59 3.65
CA ASN A 279 -15.17 -5.53 3.61
C ASN A 279 -15.69 -4.16 3.13
N ALA A 280 -14.85 -3.13 3.05
CA ALA A 280 -15.28 -1.79 2.66
C ALA A 280 -15.72 -1.74 1.19
N PRO A 281 -16.92 -1.25 0.91
CA PRO A 281 -17.43 -1.20 -0.47
C PRO A 281 -16.68 -0.20 -1.36
N ASN A 282 -16.09 0.84 -0.79
CA ASN A 282 -15.44 1.93 -1.49
C ASN A 282 -13.90 1.84 -1.49
N VAL A 283 -13.28 0.81 -0.92
CA VAL A 283 -11.85 0.55 -1.09
C VAL A 283 -11.61 -0.11 -2.43
N LEU A 284 -10.93 0.55 -3.34
CA LEU A 284 -10.65 0.06 -4.70
C LEU A 284 -9.46 -0.88 -4.74
N ALA A 285 -8.42 -0.58 -3.98
CA ALA A 285 -7.18 -1.34 -3.93
C ALA A 285 -6.37 -1.03 -2.68
N VAL A 286 -5.42 -1.93 -2.37
CA VAL A 286 -4.32 -1.72 -1.43
C VAL A 286 -3.02 -1.79 -2.21
N PHE A 287 -2.08 -0.88 -1.94
CA PHE A 287 -0.71 -0.93 -2.44
C PHE A 287 0.26 -1.05 -1.27
N ALA A 288 1.26 -1.93 -1.43
CA ALA A 288 2.27 -2.19 -0.41
C ALA A 288 3.64 -2.52 -1.03
N GLY A 289 4.67 -2.64 -0.19
CA GLY A 289 6.05 -3.02 -0.52
C GLY A 289 6.57 -4.13 0.37
N HIS A 290 7.75 -3.92 1.00
CA HIS A 290 8.33 -4.72 2.08
C HIS A 290 8.93 -6.08 1.69
N ILE A 291 8.27 -6.85 0.85
CA ILE A 291 8.70 -8.23 0.54
C ILE A 291 9.66 -8.32 -0.65
N HIS A 292 10.02 -7.20 -1.26
CA HIS A 292 10.94 -7.09 -2.39
C HIS A 292 10.56 -7.91 -3.63
N LYS A 293 9.34 -8.42 -3.68
CA LYS A 293 8.83 -9.26 -4.78
C LYS A 293 7.46 -8.78 -5.20
N GLN A 294 7.30 -8.59 -6.49
CA GLN A 294 5.98 -8.28 -7.05
C GLN A 294 4.99 -9.40 -6.72
N SER A 295 3.84 -9.02 -6.19
CA SER A 295 2.74 -9.96 -5.99
C SER A 295 1.38 -9.30 -6.07
N LEU A 296 0.37 -10.12 -6.30
CA LEU A 296 -1.04 -9.73 -6.32
C LEU A 296 -1.85 -10.72 -5.51
N ASP A 297 -2.58 -10.22 -4.55
CA ASP A 297 -3.59 -10.96 -3.80
C ASP A 297 -4.96 -10.30 -3.99
N VAL A 298 -6.02 -11.10 -3.99
CA VAL A 298 -7.39 -10.56 -4.02
C VAL A 298 -8.15 -11.07 -2.81
N MET A 299 -8.48 -10.17 -1.90
CA MET A 299 -9.15 -10.49 -0.64
C MET A 299 -10.60 -9.97 -0.69
N LYS A 300 -11.58 -10.87 -0.71
CA LYS A 300 -13.01 -10.51 -0.85
C LYS A 300 -13.30 -9.52 -1.99
N GLY A 301 -12.54 -9.61 -3.08
CA GLY A 301 -12.67 -8.74 -4.23
C GLY A 301 -11.83 -7.45 -4.19
N VAL A 302 -11.16 -7.14 -3.09
CA VAL A 302 -10.19 -6.04 -3.00
C VAL A 302 -8.81 -6.53 -3.41
N PRO A 303 -8.23 -6.02 -4.50
CA PRO A 303 -6.87 -6.36 -4.91
C PRO A 303 -5.86 -5.67 -4.00
N GLN A 304 -4.79 -6.38 -3.67
CA GLN A 304 -3.59 -5.87 -3.03
C GLN A 304 -2.41 -6.08 -3.97
N PHE A 305 -1.81 -4.98 -4.39
CA PHE A 305 -0.64 -4.94 -5.25
C PHE A 305 0.61 -4.68 -4.40
N VAL A 306 1.56 -5.60 -4.42
CA VAL A 306 2.83 -5.46 -3.71
C VAL A 306 3.93 -5.21 -4.73
N THR A 307 4.67 -4.12 -4.57
CA THR A 307 5.75 -3.75 -5.49
C THR A 307 6.96 -4.66 -5.33
N GLN A 308 7.71 -4.82 -6.41
CA GLN A 308 9.10 -5.24 -6.32
C GLN A 308 9.94 -4.06 -5.80
N TYR A 309 11.09 -4.33 -5.15
CA TYR A 309 11.93 -3.28 -4.57
C TYR A 309 12.48 -2.30 -5.62
N ASN A 310 12.36 -1.01 -5.32
CA ASN A 310 12.79 0.06 -6.22
C ASN A 310 14.31 0.21 -6.29
N ALA A 311 15.09 -0.36 -5.36
CA ALA A 311 16.55 -0.43 -5.48
C ALA A 311 17.03 -1.09 -6.78
N CYS A 312 16.18 -1.88 -7.45
CA CYS A 312 16.44 -2.43 -8.78
C CYS A 312 15.72 -1.68 -9.92
N GLY A 313 15.16 -0.50 -9.66
CA GLY A 313 14.45 0.33 -10.63
C GLY A 313 12.98 -0.06 -10.85
N ALA A 314 12.42 -0.99 -10.07
CA ALA A 314 11.03 -1.42 -10.23
C ALA A 314 10.05 -0.38 -9.64
N PHE A 315 8.88 -0.28 -10.26
CA PHE A 315 7.77 0.58 -9.85
C PHE A 315 6.47 0.06 -10.45
N TYR A 316 5.32 0.57 -9.99
CA TYR A 316 4.05 0.40 -10.70
C TYR A 316 3.62 1.69 -11.41
N ASP A 317 3.22 1.55 -12.68
CA ASP A 317 2.44 2.54 -13.44
C ASP A 317 0.96 2.27 -13.20
N VAL A 318 0.32 3.08 -12.36
CA VAL A 318 -1.07 2.90 -11.95
C VAL A 318 -1.95 3.95 -12.60
N VAL A 319 -3.00 3.49 -13.28
CA VAL A 319 -4.00 4.39 -13.85
C VAL A 319 -5.39 3.98 -13.39
N ILE A 320 -6.07 4.90 -12.73
CA ILE A 320 -7.48 4.76 -12.36
C ILE A 320 -8.32 5.41 -13.45
N ILE A 321 -9.21 4.63 -14.07
CA ILE A 321 -9.92 5.00 -15.29
C ILE A 321 -11.42 5.09 -15.01
N PRO A 322 -12.07 6.22 -15.34
CA PRO A 322 -13.51 6.33 -15.29
C PRO A 322 -14.18 5.27 -16.17
N GLN A 323 -14.99 4.42 -15.57
CA GLN A 323 -15.79 3.46 -16.31
C GLN A 323 -17.20 4.02 -16.48
N ARG A 324 -17.50 4.61 -17.64
CA ARG A 324 -18.87 5.02 -17.95
C ARG A 324 -19.74 3.78 -18.06
N ALA A 325 -20.87 3.77 -17.38
CA ALA A 325 -21.86 2.71 -17.55
C ALA A 325 -22.24 2.63 -19.04
N ILE A 326 -22.01 1.46 -19.65
CA ILE A 326 -22.54 1.20 -21.00
C ILE A 326 -24.05 1.13 -20.79
N SER A 327 -24.78 2.15 -21.23
CA SER A 327 -26.24 2.06 -21.33
C SER A 327 -26.57 1.03 -22.39
N VAL A 328 -26.89 -0.19 -21.97
CA VAL A 328 -27.51 -1.16 -22.86
C VAL A 328 -28.88 -0.58 -23.22
N LYS A 329 -29.01 -0.08 -24.46
CA LYS A 329 -30.29 0.34 -25.03
C LYS A 329 -31.12 -0.90 -25.36
#